data_8cca4c040ede9af9ae6003b19a873904
#
_entry.id   8cca4c040ede9af9ae6003b19a873904
#
_cell.length_a   1.000
_cell.length_b   1.000
_cell.length_c   1.000
_cell.angle_alpha   90.00
_cell.angle_beta   90.00
_cell.angle_gamma   90.00
#
_symmetry.space_group_name_H-M   'P 1'
#
loop_
_entity.id
_entity.type
_entity.pdbx_description
1 polymer ?
#
loop_
_entity_poly.entity_id
_entity_poly.type
_entity_poly.pdbx_seq_one_letter_code
_entity_poly.pdbx_strand_id
1 'polypeptide(L)'
;MSHRPPGLARFLHRAGRLKSTPRTGWLDRDVPPVETESVADHSYRLALLTWLAAASQPELDRDKVLKLALIHDLAEALTGDFPPYDPAEIPAEGDPDARHAFLSHRHIRSEATKSAKRATEAAAMNELLADLSPPLSEELAALWREAAAQTSPEARFVKQADALEAYLQSREYLAADPSRPVASFAAEVAEVITEPALVAVRDEIAKLGLGEL
;
A
#
# COMPACT_ATOMS: atom_id res chain seq x y z
N MET A 1 -31.42 -24.65 -13.48
CA MET A 1 -29.96 -24.43 -13.64
C MET A 1 -29.64 -23.05 -13.10
N SER A 2 -28.94 -22.97 -11.96
CA SER A 2 -28.51 -21.71 -11.36
C SER A 2 -27.49 -21.06 -12.29
N HIS A 3 -27.84 -19.95 -12.93
CA HIS A 3 -26.89 -19.10 -13.66
C HIS A 3 -25.95 -18.45 -12.64
N ARG A 4 -24.89 -19.19 -12.27
CA ARG A 4 -23.78 -18.57 -11.57
C ARG A 4 -23.16 -17.56 -12.55
N PRO A 5 -23.07 -16.27 -12.21
CA PRO A 5 -22.43 -15.29 -13.11
C PRO A 5 -20.97 -15.75 -13.35
N PRO A 6 -20.39 -15.41 -14.53
CA PRO A 6 -19.00 -15.74 -14.82
C PRO A 6 -18.12 -15.33 -13.64
N GLY A 7 -17.29 -16.23 -13.12
CA GLY A 7 -16.50 -16.01 -11.91
C GLY A 7 -15.61 -14.76 -11.98
N LEU A 8 -15.03 -14.47 -13.17
CA LEU A 8 -14.25 -13.27 -13.41
C LEU A 8 -15.02 -11.96 -13.15
N ALA A 9 -16.28 -11.86 -13.57
CA ALA A 9 -17.08 -10.65 -13.36
C ALA A 9 -17.35 -10.42 -11.86
N ARG A 10 -17.57 -11.49 -11.09
CA ARG A 10 -17.74 -11.38 -9.64
C ARG A 10 -16.44 -10.99 -8.95
N PHE A 11 -15.32 -11.62 -9.34
CA PHE A 11 -14.00 -11.25 -8.84
C PHE A 11 -13.71 -9.77 -9.07
N LEU A 12 -13.88 -9.27 -10.31
CA LEU A 12 -13.64 -7.86 -10.64
C LEU A 12 -14.58 -6.91 -9.88
N HIS A 13 -15.85 -7.28 -9.69
CA HIS A 13 -16.77 -6.50 -8.87
C HIS A 13 -16.29 -6.39 -7.42
N ARG A 14 -15.83 -7.49 -6.84
CA ARG A 14 -15.33 -7.53 -5.45
C ARG A 14 -14.00 -6.80 -5.32
N ALA A 15 -13.04 -7.04 -6.21
CA ALA A 15 -11.77 -6.31 -6.28
C ALA A 15 -12.00 -4.80 -6.45
N GLY A 16 -13.04 -4.41 -7.19
CA GLY A 16 -13.44 -3.02 -7.38
C GLY A 16 -13.80 -2.27 -6.08
N ARG A 17 -13.98 -2.95 -4.95
CA ARG A 17 -14.20 -2.31 -3.63
C ARG A 17 -12.99 -1.50 -3.18
N LEU A 18 -11.78 -1.83 -3.66
CA LEU A 18 -10.58 -1.03 -3.41
C LEU A 18 -10.74 0.45 -3.80
N LYS A 19 -11.61 0.76 -4.78
CA LYS A 19 -11.93 2.14 -5.18
C LYS A 19 -12.63 2.96 -4.10
N SER A 20 -13.23 2.31 -3.12
CA SER A 20 -13.94 2.92 -2.00
C SER A 20 -13.37 2.50 -0.64
N THR A 21 -12.23 1.84 -0.63
CA THR A 21 -11.46 1.52 0.58
C THR A 21 -10.45 2.64 0.78
N PRO A 22 -10.67 3.56 1.73
CA PRO A 22 -9.73 4.65 1.98
C PRO A 22 -8.46 4.10 2.66
N ARG A 23 -7.34 4.74 2.42
CA ARG A 23 -6.11 4.49 3.18
C ARG A 23 -6.26 5.05 4.59
N THR A 24 -6.43 4.18 5.57
CA THR A 24 -6.76 4.50 6.98
C THR A 24 -5.75 5.45 7.61
N GLY A 25 -4.47 5.28 7.30
CA GLY A 25 -3.41 6.13 7.83
C GLY A 25 -3.56 7.62 7.50
N TRP A 26 -4.25 7.97 6.41
CA TRP A 26 -4.55 9.36 6.06
C TRP A 26 -5.75 9.91 6.83
N LEU A 27 -6.80 9.11 7.00
CA LEU A 27 -7.94 9.47 7.83
C LEU A 27 -7.51 9.77 9.27
N ASP A 28 -6.61 8.94 9.83
CA ASP A 28 -6.05 9.13 11.16
C ASP A 28 -5.25 10.44 11.31
N ARG A 29 -4.76 10.98 10.17
CA ARG A 29 -4.04 12.26 10.04
C ARG A 29 -4.91 13.42 9.59
N ASP A 30 -6.21 13.30 9.79
CA ASP A 30 -7.20 14.33 9.50
C ASP A 30 -7.25 14.76 8.01
N VAL A 31 -6.86 13.86 7.08
CA VAL A 31 -7.17 14.08 5.67
C VAL A 31 -8.67 13.89 5.48
N PRO A 32 -9.38 14.88 4.89
CA PRO A 32 -10.82 14.76 4.66
C PRO A 32 -11.14 13.50 3.85
N PRO A 33 -12.21 12.74 4.19
CA PRO A 33 -12.55 11.50 3.48
C PRO A 33 -12.72 11.64 1.97
N VAL A 34 -13.13 12.82 1.49
CA VAL A 34 -13.30 13.12 0.06
C VAL A 34 -11.97 13.38 -0.67
N GLU A 35 -10.90 13.66 0.07
CA GLU A 35 -9.55 13.92 -0.43
C GLU A 35 -8.62 12.73 -0.17
N THR A 36 -9.04 11.81 0.69
CA THR A 36 -8.25 10.63 1.05
C THR A 36 -8.16 9.68 -0.13
N GLU A 37 -6.94 9.37 -0.56
CA GLU A 37 -6.73 8.35 -1.58
C GLU A 37 -7.33 7.00 -1.17
N SER A 38 -7.85 6.27 -2.14
CA SER A 38 -8.25 4.88 -1.95
C SER A 38 -7.05 3.94 -2.14
N VAL A 39 -7.21 2.69 -1.69
CA VAL A 39 -6.22 1.64 -1.97
C VAL A 39 -6.03 1.42 -3.48
N ALA A 40 -7.08 1.66 -4.29
CA ALA A 40 -6.97 1.57 -5.75
C ALA A 40 -6.14 2.72 -6.34
N ASP A 41 -6.25 3.94 -5.82
CA ASP A 41 -5.46 5.10 -6.26
C ASP A 41 -3.97 4.86 -5.96
N HIS A 42 -3.68 4.42 -4.73
CA HIS A 42 -2.34 3.99 -4.31
C HIS A 42 -1.77 2.90 -5.23
N SER A 43 -2.52 1.80 -5.44
CA SER A 43 -2.08 0.68 -6.27
C SER A 43 -1.81 1.09 -7.72
N TYR A 44 -2.61 2.02 -8.27
CA TYR A 44 -2.40 2.57 -9.60
C TYR A 44 -1.07 3.33 -9.70
N ARG A 45 -0.80 4.27 -8.77
CA ARG A 45 0.44 5.06 -8.79
C ARG A 45 1.66 4.20 -8.48
N LEU A 46 1.54 3.25 -7.55
CA LEU A 46 2.57 2.25 -7.29
C LEU A 46 2.92 1.42 -8.54
N ALA A 47 1.91 0.98 -9.30
CA ALA A 47 2.12 0.23 -10.54
C ALA A 47 2.90 1.06 -11.58
N LEU A 48 2.59 2.35 -11.73
CA LEU A 48 3.36 3.26 -12.60
C LEU A 48 4.78 3.46 -12.09
N LEU A 49 4.95 3.76 -10.81
CA LEU A 49 6.25 3.98 -10.18
C LEU A 49 7.16 2.76 -10.40
N THR A 50 6.67 1.58 -10.05
CA THR A 50 7.46 0.34 -10.15
C THR A 50 7.80 -0.03 -11.59
N TRP A 51 6.86 0.11 -12.52
CA TRP A 51 7.08 -0.14 -13.95
C TRP A 51 8.16 0.76 -14.55
N LEU A 52 8.11 2.07 -14.22
CA LEU A 52 9.06 3.06 -14.73
C LEU A 52 10.43 2.92 -14.06
N ALA A 53 10.48 2.77 -12.73
CA ALA A 53 11.74 2.64 -12.00
C ALA A 53 12.47 1.33 -12.33
N ALA A 54 11.76 0.23 -12.53
CA ALA A 54 12.34 -1.05 -12.94
C ALA A 54 12.93 -1.02 -14.37
N ALA A 55 12.67 0.01 -15.16
CA ALA A 55 13.25 0.12 -16.50
C ALA A 55 14.79 0.24 -16.49
N SER A 56 15.37 0.72 -15.40
CA SER A 56 16.82 0.82 -15.19
C SER A 56 17.42 -0.39 -14.45
N GLN A 57 16.64 -1.43 -14.17
CA GLN A 57 17.01 -2.61 -13.39
C GLN A 57 16.88 -3.87 -14.26
N PRO A 58 17.90 -4.20 -15.08
CA PRO A 58 17.79 -5.29 -16.05
C PRO A 58 17.66 -6.69 -15.41
N GLU A 59 17.99 -6.82 -14.12
CA GLU A 59 17.85 -8.05 -13.34
C GLU A 59 16.43 -8.33 -12.88
N LEU A 60 15.52 -7.33 -12.92
CA LEU A 60 14.14 -7.49 -12.52
C LEU A 60 13.24 -7.85 -13.70
N ASP A 61 12.35 -8.82 -13.49
CA ASP A 61 11.24 -9.09 -14.38
C ASP A 61 10.17 -7.99 -14.24
N ARG A 62 10.11 -7.07 -15.19
CA ARG A 62 9.22 -5.89 -15.17
C ARG A 62 7.74 -6.27 -15.21
N ASP A 63 7.39 -7.34 -15.92
CA ASP A 63 6.00 -7.82 -15.97
C ASP A 63 5.58 -8.39 -14.60
N LYS A 64 6.49 -9.09 -13.94
CA LYS A 64 6.28 -9.59 -12.59
C LYS A 64 6.20 -8.46 -11.57
N VAL A 65 7.09 -7.45 -11.65
CA VAL A 65 7.03 -6.24 -10.80
C VAL A 65 5.66 -5.58 -10.89
N LEU A 66 5.15 -5.36 -12.12
CA LEU A 66 3.84 -4.76 -12.34
C LEU A 66 2.70 -5.60 -11.75
N LYS A 67 2.74 -6.92 -11.95
CA LYS A 67 1.75 -7.85 -11.38
C LYS A 67 1.76 -7.83 -9.86
N LEU A 68 2.94 -7.82 -9.23
CA LEU A 68 3.10 -7.76 -7.79
C LEU A 68 2.56 -6.43 -7.22
N ALA A 69 2.84 -5.30 -7.87
CA ALA A 69 2.31 -4.00 -7.47
C ALA A 69 0.79 -3.93 -7.52
N LEU A 70 0.16 -4.55 -8.53
CA LEU A 70 -1.31 -4.59 -8.66
C LEU A 70 -2.00 -5.50 -7.64
N ILE A 71 -1.31 -6.54 -7.13
CA ILE A 71 -1.95 -7.56 -6.31
C ILE A 71 -1.63 -7.46 -4.82
N HIS A 72 -0.60 -6.68 -4.41
CA HIS A 72 -0.07 -6.71 -3.05
C HIS A 72 -1.13 -6.41 -1.98
N ASP A 73 -2.01 -5.43 -2.21
CA ASP A 73 -3.08 -5.00 -1.31
C ASP A 73 -4.48 -5.48 -1.73
N LEU A 74 -4.59 -6.46 -2.67
CA LEU A 74 -5.89 -6.93 -3.17
C LEU A 74 -6.78 -7.50 -2.06
N ALA A 75 -6.20 -8.10 -1.02
CA ALA A 75 -6.94 -8.60 0.15
C ALA A 75 -7.77 -7.50 0.83
N GLU A 76 -7.30 -6.25 0.77
CA GLU A 76 -7.94 -5.09 1.43
C GLU A 76 -9.30 -4.74 0.83
N ALA A 77 -9.64 -5.28 -0.35
CA ALA A 77 -11.01 -5.25 -0.86
C ALA A 77 -12.04 -5.89 0.09
N LEU A 78 -11.61 -6.79 0.98
CA LEU A 78 -12.46 -7.45 1.98
C LEU A 78 -12.11 -7.10 3.42
N THR A 79 -10.84 -6.84 3.71
CA THR A 79 -10.38 -6.56 5.08
C THR A 79 -10.39 -5.07 5.44
N GLY A 80 -10.39 -4.18 4.44
CA GLY A 80 -10.01 -2.78 4.63
C GLY A 80 -8.51 -2.61 4.76
N ASP A 81 -8.04 -1.35 4.73
CA ASP A 81 -6.65 -0.99 4.96
C ASP A 81 -6.31 -1.03 6.46
N PHE A 82 -5.14 -1.56 6.80
CA PHE A 82 -4.64 -1.64 8.17
C PHE A 82 -3.45 -0.68 8.37
N PRO A 83 -3.58 0.34 9.24
CA PRO A 83 -2.46 1.22 9.55
C PRO A 83 -1.31 0.45 10.26
N PRO A 84 -0.08 0.98 10.29
CA PRO A 84 1.07 0.29 10.90
C PRO A 84 1.06 0.24 12.44
N TYR A 85 0.05 0.77 13.08
CA TYR A 85 -0.16 0.82 14.54
C TYR A 85 -1.53 0.23 14.90
N ASP A 86 -1.76 -0.01 16.19
CA ASP A 86 -3.09 -0.33 16.69
C ASP A 86 -3.88 0.98 16.83
N PRO A 87 -5.06 1.11 16.20
CA PRO A 87 -5.90 2.30 16.35
C PRO A 87 -6.24 2.66 17.81
N ALA A 88 -6.26 1.67 18.70
CA ALA A 88 -6.48 1.88 20.13
C ALA A 88 -5.31 2.58 20.85
N GLU A 89 -4.11 2.60 20.23
CA GLU A 89 -2.92 3.28 20.77
C GLU A 89 -2.88 4.76 20.38
N ILE A 90 -3.71 5.21 19.43
CA ILE A 90 -3.77 6.62 19.04
C ILE A 90 -4.28 7.43 20.22
N PRO A 91 -3.55 8.48 20.67
CA PRO A 91 -4.02 9.37 21.72
C PRO A 91 -5.38 9.99 21.40
N ALA A 92 -6.17 10.24 22.45
CA ALA A 92 -7.52 10.78 22.31
C ALA A 92 -7.51 12.15 21.58
N GLU A 93 -8.61 12.49 20.90
CA GLU A 93 -8.77 13.79 20.22
C GLU A 93 -8.59 15.01 21.13
N GLY A 94 -8.83 14.83 22.44
CA GLY A 94 -8.62 15.87 23.46
C GLY A 94 -7.16 16.22 23.78
N ASP A 95 -6.19 15.47 23.22
CA ASP A 95 -4.75 15.73 23.35
C ASP A 95 -4.11 15.79 21.94
N PRO A 96 -4.27 16.92 21.22
CA PRO A 96 -3.79 17.06 19.85
C PRO A 96 -2.26 16.98 19.74
N ASP A 97 -1.51 17.43 20.74
CA ASP A 97 -0.05 17.39 20.72
C ASP A 97 0.47 15.95 20.84
N ALA A 98 -0.09 15.17 21.74
CA ALA A 98 0.25 13.76 21.88
C ALA A 98 -0.15 12.97 20.63
N ARG A 99 -1.33 13.25 20.05
CA ARG A 99 -1.80 12.63 18.82
C ARG A 99 -0.89 12.97 17.64
N HIS A 100 -0.53 14.24 17.47
CA HIS A 100 0.40 14.69 16.44
C HIS A 100 1.78 14.01 16.61
N ALA A 101 2.33 13.97 17.83
CA ALA A 101 3.59 13.30 18.11
C ALA A 101 3.52 11.80 17.78
N PHE A 102 2.46 11.10 18.18
CA PHE A 102 2.23 9.69 17.87
C PHE A 102 2.23 9.44 16.36
N LEU A 103 1.40 10.15 15.60
CA LEU A 103 1.24 9.97 14.16
C LEU A 103 2.48 10.41 13.35
N SER A 104 3.32 11.29 13.91
CA SER A 104 4.60 11.69 13.31
C SER A 104 5.71 10.68 13.51
N HIS A 105 5.54 9.71 14.43
CA HIS A 105 6.51 8.63 14.64
C HIS A 105 6.26 7.46 13.69
N ARG A 106 7.36 6.79 13.32
CA ARG A 106 7.29 5.52 12.60
C ARG A 106 6.94 4.39 13.55
N HIS A 107 5.86 3.69 13.24
CA HIS A 107 5.42 2.52 14.01
C HIS A 107 5.84 1.23 13.30
N ILE A 108 6.26 0.25 14.07
CA ILE A 108 6.61 -1.09 13.57
C ILE A 108 5.74 -2.10 14.31
N ARG A 109 4.85 -2.79 13.56
CA ARG A 109 4.00 -3.82 14.13
C ARG A 109 4.81 -4.92 14.81
N SER A 110 4.31 -5.41 15.94
CA SER A 110 4.84 -6.61 16.57
C SER A 110 4.69 -7.83 15.64
N GLU A 111 5.48 -8.88 15.86
CA GLU A 111 5.35 -10.11 15.07
C GLU A 111 3.98 -10.78 15.24
N ALA A 112 3.37 -10.68 16.41
CA ALA A 112 2.02 -11.16 16.66
C ALA A 112 0.98 -10.42 15.80
N THR A 113 1.04 -9.08 15.75
CA THR A 113 0.14 -8.26 14.93
C THR A 113 0.36 -8.49 13.43
N LYS A 114 1.63 -8.63 12.99
CA LYS A 114 1.95 -8.99 11.60
C LYS A 114 1.37 -10.35 11.23
N SER A 115 1.48 -11.35 12.12
CA SER A 115 0.95 -12.69 11.89
C SER A 115 -0.57 -12.68 11.80
N ALA A 116 -1.25 -11.96 12.69
CA ALA A 116 -2.71 -11.81 12.67
C ALA A 116 -3.19 -11.13 11.38
N LYS A 117 -2.54 -10.02 10.98
CA LYS A 117 -2.84 -9.35 9.70
C LYS A 117 -2.70 -10.32 8.51
N ARG A 118 -1.57 -11.02 8.42
CA ARG A 118 -1.33 -12.00 7.33
C ARG A 118 -2.40 -13.10 7.29
N ALA A 119 -2.84 -13.60 8.44
CA ALA A 119 -3.88 -14.63 8.50
C ALA A 119 -5.23 -14.10 7.99
N THR A 120 -5.59 -12.88 8.37
CA THR A 120 -6.82 -12.21 7.92
C THR A 120 -6.79 -11.96 6.41
N GLU A 121 -5.69 -11.42 5.90
CA GLU A 121 -5.51 -11.18 4.46
C GLU A 121 -5.48 -12.48 3.64
N ALA A 122 -4.85 -13.55 4.15
CA ALA A 122 -4.85 -14.84 3.49
C ALA A 122 -6.25 -15.45 3.39
N ALA A 123 -7.09 -15.32 4.42
CA ALA A 123 -8.48 -15.73 4.37
C ALA A 123 -9.28 -14.93 3.33
N ALA A 124 -9.10 -13.60 3.29
CA ALA A 124 -9.71 -12.72 2.31
C ALA A 124 -9.29 -13.06 0.87
N MET A 125 -8.00 -13.30 0.63
CA MET A 125 -7.51 -13.73 -0.69
C MET A 125 -8.12 -15.05 -1.12
N ASN A 126 -8.17 -16.05 -0.25
CA ASN A 126 -8.81 -17.33 -0.57
C ASN A 126 -10.28 -17.15 -0.97
N GLU A 127 -10.99 -16.25 -0.26
CA GLU A 127 -12.38 -15.95 -0.56
C GLU A 127 -12.54 -15.22 -1.91
N LEU A 128 -11.70 -14.24 -2.23
CA LEU A 128 -11.70 -13.53 -3.51
C LEU A 128 -11.40 -14.48 -4.67
N LEU A 129 -10.37 -15.29 -4.53
CA LEU A 129 -9.87 -16.17 -5.58
C LEU A 129 -10.80 -17.36 -5.86
N ALA A 130 -11.69 -17.71 -4.93
CA ALA A 130 -12.69 -18.78 -5.12
C ALA A 130 -13.67 -18.48 -6.29
N ASP A 131 -13.74 -17.24 -6.75
CA ASP A 131 -14.53 -16.85 -7.91
C ASP A 131 -13.83 -17.17 -9.25
N LEU A 132 -12.53 -17.44 -9.26
CA LEU A 132 -11.73 -17.67 -10.47
C LEU A 132 -11.56 -19.14 -10.79
N SER A 133 -11.22 -19.43 -12.06
CA SER A 133 -10.80 -20.79 -12.46
C SER A 133 -9.43 -21.14 -11.84
N PRO A 134 -9.16 -22.44 -11.57
CA PRO A 134 -7.93 -22.86 -10.91
C PRO A 134 -6.63 -22.27 -11.47
N PRO A 135 -6.37 -22.24 -12.80
CA PRO A 135 -5.12 -21.68 -13.30
C PRO A 135 -4.93 -20.19 -12.93
N LEU A 136 -6.00 -19.39 -13.00
CA LEU A 136 -5.94 -17.96 -12.64
C LEU A 136 -5.85 -17.78 -11.12
N SER A 137 -6.64 -18.52 -10.35
CA SER A 137 -6.60 -18.41 -8.89
C SER A 137 -5.25 -18.83 -8.33
N GLU A 138 -4.61 -19.86 -8.89
CA GLU A 138 -3.29 -20.33 -8.50
C GLU A 138 -2.19 -19.30 -8.82
N GLU A 139 -2.21 -18.70 -10.02
CA GLU A 139 -1.27 -17.63 -10.40
C GLU A 139 -1.37 -16.44 -9.44
N LEU A 140 -2.59 -15.94 -9.22
CA LEU A 140 -2.80 -14.77 -8.35
C LEU A 140 -2.42 -15.10 -6.90
N ALA A 141 -2.77 -16.29 -6.40
CA ALA A 141 -2.38 -16.72 -5.05
C ALA A 141 -0.86 -16.82 -4.88
N ALA A 142 -0.14 -17.29 -5.90
CA ALA A 142 1.31 -17.38 -5.87
C ALA A 142 1.95 -16.00 -5.83
N LEU A 143 1.52 -15.08 -6.70
CA LEU A 143 2.01 -13.69 -6.73
C LEU A 143 1.72 -12.95 -5.42
N TRP A 144 0.51 -13.08 -4.88
CA TRP A 144 0.18 -12.43 -3.61
C TRP A 144 1.02 -12.96 -2.44
N ARG A 145 1.22 -14.28 -2.35
CA ARG A 145 2.09 -14.87 -1.33
C ARG A 145 3.54 -14.42 -1.48
N GLU A 146 4.02 -14.29 -2.71
CA GLU A 146 5.36 -13.80 -3.01
C GLU A 146 5.53 -12.34 -2.56
N ALA A 147 4.55 -11.46 -2.87
CA ALA A 147 4.52 -10.08 -2.41
C ALA A 147 4.52 -9.99 -0.87
N ALA A 148 3.61 -10.74 -0.21
CA ALA A 148 3.47 -10.72 1.24
C ALA A 148 4.72 -11.25 1.99
N ALA A 149 5.41 -12.25 1.42
CA ALA A 149 6.60 -12.86 2.00
C ALA A 149 7.92 -12.22 1.52
N GLN A 150 7.88 -11.32 0.51
CA GLN A 150 9.05 -10.64 -0.07
C GLN A 150 10.16 -11.61 -0.51
N THR A 151 9.79 -12.76 -1.08
CA THR A 151 10.73 -13.86 -1.35
C THR A 151 11.60 -13.64 -2.58
N SER A 152 11.18 -12.78 -3.53
CA SER A 152 11.95 -12.46 -4.73
C SER A 152 12.55 -11.05 -4.71
N PRO A 153 13.53 -10.76 -5.59
CA PRO A 153 14.01 -9.39 -5.81
C PRO A 153 12.87 -8.44 -6.18
N GLU A 154 11.97 -8.85 -7.08
CA GLU A 154 10.84 -8.05 -7.52
C GLU A 154 9.88 -7.72 -6.37
N ALA A 155 9.57 -8.69 -5.50
CA ALA A 155 8.70 -8.45 -4.35
C ALA A 155 9.33 -7.48 -3.34
N ARG A 156 10.65 -7.56 -3.10
CA ARG A 156 11.38 -6.60 -2.26
C ARG A 156 11.44 -5.21 -2.89
N PHE A 157 11.63 -5.14 -4.22
CA PHE A 157 11.58 -3.89 -4.97
C PHE A 157 10.22 -3.21 -4.84
N VAL A 158 9.13 -3.96 -5.08
CA VAL A 158 7.75 -3.45 -4.92
C VAL A 158 7.51 -2.98 -3.49
N LYS A 159 8.00 -3.71 -2.48
CA LYS A 159 7.83 -3.28 -1.07
C LYS A 159 8.54 -1.96 -0.74
N GLN A 160 9.71 -1.71 -1.31
CA GLN A 160 10.38 -0.42 -1.17
C GLN A 160 9.65 0.69 -1.92
N ALA A 161 9.16 0.39 -3.12
CA ALA A 161 8.39 1.34 -3.92
C ALA A 161 7.03 1.69 -3.28
N ASP A 162 6.38 0.77 -2.57
CA ASP A 162 5.17 0.99 -1.78
C ASP A 162 5.41 2.08 -0.70
N ALA A 163 6.51 1.97 0.05
CA ALA A 163 6.89 3.00 1.02
C ALA A 163 7.20 4.36 0.34
N LEU A 164 7.82 4.32 -0.85
CA LEU A 164 8.15 5.53 -1.62
C LEU A 164 6.90 6.23 -2.16
N GLU A 165 5.93 5.46 -2.64
CA GLU A 165 4.65 5.96 -3.11
C GLU A 165 3.89 6.66 -1.97
N ALA A 166 3.80 6.02 -0.79
CA ALA A 166 3.19 6.62 0.39
C ALA A 166 3.94 7.89 0.86
N TYR A 167 5.27 7.92 0.73
CA TYR A 167 6.06 9.13 0.99
C TYR A 167 5.70 10.26 0.03
N LEU A 168 5.59 10.00 -1.27
CA LEU A 168 5.16 11.01 -2.25
C LEU A 168 3.76 11.56 -1.90
N GLN A 169 2.81 10.67 -1.61
CA GLN A 169 1.46 11.07 -1.17
C GLN A 169 1.51 11.94 0.11
N SER A 170 2.39 11.59 1.05
CA SER A 170 2.55 12.38 2.27
C SER A 170 3.02 13.81 1.99
N ARG A 171 3.85 14.00 0.95
CA ARG A 171 4.33 15.32 0.52
C ARG A 171 3.22 16.15 -0.12
N GLU A 172 2.36 15.52 -0.93
CA GLU A 172 1.19 16.17 -1.51
C GLU A 172 0.22 16.65 -0.43
N TYR A 173 -0.08 15.80 0.56
CA TYR A 173 -0.92 16.19 1.70
C TYR A 173 -0.29 17.26 2.58
N LEU A 174 1.03 17.24 2.75
CA LEU A 174 1.75 18.30 3.48
C LEU A 174 1.72 19.62 2.73
N ALA A 175 1.72 19.59 1.39
CA ALA A 175 1.59 20.79 0.56
C ALA A 175 0.21 21.44 0.72
N ALA A 176 -0.84 20.64 0.85
CA ALA A 176 -2.20 21.11 1.09
C ALA A 176 -2.39 21.63 2.53
N ASP A 177 -1.77 20.99 3.52
CA ASP A 177 -1.84 21.39 4.93
C ASP A 177 -0.49 21.08 5.64
N PRO A 178 0.35 22.13 5.87
CA PRO A 178 1.67 21.96 6.50
C PRO A 178 1.64 21.49 7.96
N SER A 179 0.48 21.45 8.60
CA SER A 179 0.34 20.98 10.00
C SER A 179 0.18 19.47 10.12
N ARG A 180 0.05 18.72 9.03
CA ARG A 180 -0.21 17.27 9.05
C ARG A 180 0.96 16.47 9.62
N PRO A 181 0.71 15.48 10.49
CA PRO A 181 1.73 14.65 11.13
C PRO A 181 2.25 13.55 10.20
N VAL A 182 2.99 13.93 9.14
CA VAL A 182 3.48 13.00 8.10
C VAL A 182 4.97 12.68 8.17
N ALA A 183 5.68 13.13 9.21
CA ALA A 183 7.13 12.97 9.33
C ALA A 183 7.57 11.49 9.36
N SER A 184 6.71 10.58 9.80
CA SER A 184 6.95 9.13 9.82
C SER A 184 7.27 8.55 8.44
N PHE A 185 6.70 9.09 7.34
CA PHE A 185 6.95 8.61 5.99
C PHE A 185 8.36 8.95 5.50
N ALA A 186 8.84 10.16 5.79
CA ALA A 186 10.22 10.54 5.47
C ALA A 186 11.24 9.67 6.26
N ALA A 187 10.96 9.39 7.54
CA ALA A 187 11.78 8.51 8.34
C ALA A 187 11.79 7.06 7.79
N GLU A 188 10.64 6.56 7.36
CA GLU A 188 10.53 5.22 6.78
C GLU A 188 11.34 5.09 5.50
N VAL A 189 11.16 5.97 4.52
CA VAL A 189 11.89 5.86 3.24
C VAL A 189 13.39 6.04 3.39
N ALA A 190 13.86 6.80 4.40
CA ALA A 190 15.27 6.93 4.71
C ALA A 190 15.89 5.61 5.21
N GLU A 191 15.09 4.78 5.89
CA GLU A 191 15.55 3.51 6.44
C GLU A 191 15.40 2.35 5.47
N VAL A 192 14.25 2.27 4.75
CA VAL A 192 13.89 1.05 4.02
C VAL A 192 14.29 1.07 2.54
N ILE A 193 14.49 2.25 1.93
CA ILE A 193 14.82 2.32 0.51
C ILE A 193 16.32 2.20 0.29
N THR A 194 16.70 1.09 -0.35
CA THR A 194 18.09 0.75 -0.67
C THR A 194 18.33 0.53 -2.17
N GLU A 195 17.27 0.29 -2.94
CA GLU A 195 17.35 0.09 -4.39
C GLU A 195 17.75 1.39 -5.10
N PRO A 196 18.85 1.41 -5.89
CA PRO A 196 19.41 2.65 -6.45
C PRO A 196 18.41 3.49 -7.25
N ALA A 197 17.53 2.83 -8.03
CA ALA A 197 16.52 3.51 -8.83
C ALA A 197 15.50 4.23 -7.94
N LEU A 198 15.09 3.60 -6.82
CA LEU A 198 14.14 4.18 -5.87
C LEU A 198 14.79 5.26 -5.00
N VAL A 199 16.09 5.10 -4.65
CA VAL A 199 16.89 6.15 -3.99
C VAL A 199 16.90 7.41 -4.83
N ALA A 200 17.15 7.29 -6.14
CA ALA A 200 17.17 8.45 -7.04
C ALA A 200 15.80 9.18 -7.05
N VAL A 201 14.70 8.45 -7.15
CA VAL A 201 13.34 9.02 -7.11
C VAL A 201 13.04 9.65 -5.75
N ARG A 202 13.39 8.99 -4.64
CA ARG A 202 13.25 9.54 -3.28
C ARG A 202 13.95 10.89 -3.13
N ASP A 203 15.20 10.97 -3.61
CA ASP A 203 16.02 12.18 -3.52
C ASP A 203 15.51 13.30 -4.43
N GLU A 204 14.85 12.94 -5.53
CA GLU A 204 14.14 13.89 -6.39
C GLU A 204 12.89 14.44 -5.69
N ILE A 205 12.03 13.57 -5.14
CA ILE A 205 10.86 13.98 -4.35
C ILE A 205 11.25 14.89 -3.19
N ALA A 206 12.36 14.60 -2.50
CA ALA A 206 12.82 15.41 -1.37
C ALA A 206 13.25 16.84 -1.77
N LYS A 207 13.65 17.05 -3.04
CA LYS A 207 14.07 18.34 -3.58
C LYS A 207 12.90 19.18 -4.11
N LEU A 208 11.78 18.53 -4.47
CA LEU A 208 10.59 19.24 -4.91
C LEU A 208 10.06 20.12 -3.76
N GLY A 209 9.85 21.40 -4.04
CA GLY A 209 9.18 22.31 -3.12
C GLY A 209 7.72 21.88 -2.92
N LEU A 210 7.14 22.19 -1.75
CA LEU A 210 5.73 21.86 -1.49
C LEU A 210 4.75 22.51 -2.47
N GLY A 211 5.16 23.59 -3.16
CA GLY A 211 4.35 24.25 -4.18
C GLY A 211 4.55 23.70 -5.60
N GLU A 212 5.37 22.66 -5.78
CA GLU A 212 5.67 22.00 -7.06
C GLU A 212 5.02 20.60 -7.17
N LEU A 213 4.30 20.19 -6.10
CA LEU A 213 3.60 18.90 -5.98
C LEU A 213 2.05 19.09 -6.19
#